data_528a352a92b909abd73e23f15f2f17fb
#
_entry.id   528a352a92b909abd73e23f15f2f17fb
#
_cell.length_a   1.000
_cell.length_b   1.000
_cell.length_c   1.000
_cell.angle_alpha   90.00
_cell.angle_beta   90.00
_cell.angle_gamma   90.00
#
_symmetry.space_group_name_H-M   'P 1'
#
loop_
_entity.id
_entity.type
_entity.pdbx_description
1 polymer ?
#
loop_
_entity_poly.entity_id
_entity_poly.type
_entity_poly.pdbx_seq_one_letter_code
_entity_poly.pdbx_strand_id
1 'polypeptide(L)'
;MLDGARKLLLDEYYGNREIVAVSPHYAAYADEKYRHSLQVLGAGNFIIRHEPWFAGLGEEFVDLAKTAVLLHDIARFDEIRERFLGAKGPFDHSVAGGEKLRKIPLYGDVRITLPIKHHGHLIGDFYKDEEYCAIADPVLKEEVEKILFLIRDADKIANFNLMMYDQKMLVPLFVPYPEEVSDKRRRISAGVLEDFWRHQPVDRRKIRTRADEMLGYVSWIYDLNYGSSAAFCLRLNLVDMMFDVLQRFHDDSGLNGKMRRETGDFVRERFGFSPLPQS
;
A
#
# COMPACT_ATOMS: atom_id res chain seq x y z
N MET A 1 3.68 -20.76 -10.82
CA MET A 1 2.96 -19.50 -11.12
C MET A 1 3.87 -18.28 -10.86
N LEU A 2 4.52 -18.17 -9.73
CA LEU A 2 5.33 -16.99 -9.33
C LEU A 2 6.48 -16.67 -10.30
N ASP A 3 7.19 -17.65 -10.83
CA ASP A 3 8.29 -17.39 -11.79
C ASP A 3 7.77 -16.79 -13.10
N GLY A 4 6.60 -17.23 -13.57
CA GLY A 4 5.90 -16.59 -14.69
C GLY A 4 5.50 -15.15 -14.37
N ALA A 5 5.05 -14.88 -13.13
CA ALA A 5 4.70 -13.54 -12.68
C ALA A 5 5.92 -12.60 -12.61
N ARG A 6 7.07 -13.12 -12.16
CA ARG A 6 8.34 -12.37 -12.19
C ARG A 6 8.73 -12.00 -13.63
N LYS A 7 8.58 -12.95 -14.55
CA LYS A 7 8.82 -12.68 -15.96
C LYS A 7 7.86 -11.62 -16.50
N LEU A 8 6.56 -11.75 -16.24
CA LEU A 8 5.56 -10.78 -16.67
C LEU A 8 5.89 -9.36 -16.13
N LEU A 9 6.19 -9.23 -14.84
CA LEU A 9 6.56 -7.95 -14.23
C LEU A 9 7.80 -7.36 -14.90
N LEU A 10 8.78 -8.18 -15.21
CA LEU A 10 10.03 -7.77 -15.86
C LEU A 10 9.79 -7.34 -17.31
N ASP A 11 8.97 -8.07 -18.05
CA ASP A 11 8.58 -7.76 -19.43
C ASP A 11 7.82 -6.42 -19.50
N GLU A 12 6.87 -6.18 -18.56
CA GLU A 12 6.14 -4.90 -18.46
C GLU A 12 7.07 -3.74 -18.07
N TYR A 13 8.00 -3.96 -17.16
CA TYR A 13 8.99 -2.96 -16.77
C TYR A 13 9.88 -2.57 -17.95
N TYR A 14 10.51 -3.52 -18.63
CA TYR A 14 11.41 -3.22 -19.74
C TYR A 14 10.68 -2.61 -20.93
N GLY A 15 9.51 -3.13 -21.30
CA GLY A 15 8.69 -2.55 -22.35
C GLY A 15 8.28 -1.11 -22.04
N ASN A 16 7.94 -0.81 -20.79
CA ASN A 16 7.63 0.55 -20.35
C ASN A 16 8.89 1.43 -20.37
N ARG A 17 10.00 0.94 -19.82
CA ARG A 17 11.27 1.64 -19.70
C ARG A 17 11.82 2.08 -21.07
N GLU A 18 11.65 1.25 -22.10
CA GLU A 18 12.01 1.57 -23.49
C GLU A 18 11.19 2.75 -24.01
N ILE A 19 9.86 2.71 -23.83
CA ILE A 19 8.95 3.78 -24.29
C ILE A 19 9.27 5.12 -23.64
N VAL A 20 9.53 5.13 -22.32
CA VAL A 20 9.74 6.37 -21.54
C VAL A 20 11.21 6.79 -21.44
N ALA A 21 12.12 6.11 -22.15
CA ALA A 21 13.58 6.32 -22.04
C ALA A 21 14.03 7.77 -22.25
N VAL A 22 13.31 8.52 -23.07
CA VAL A 22 13.59 9.94 -23.39
C VAL A 22 13.17 10.90 -22.27
N SER A 23 12.44 10.42 -21.27
CA SER A 23 11.99 11.23 -20.12
C SER A 23 12.57 10.72 -18.81
N PRO A 24 13.58 11.36 -18.25
CA PRO A 24 14.18 10.94 -16.97
C PRO A 24 13.15 10.79 -15.84
N HIS A 25 12.13 11.64 -15.83
CA HIS A 25 11.06 11.61 -14.83
C HIS A 25 10.24 10.31 -14.89
N TYR A 26 9.68 9.97 -16.06
CA TYR A 26 8.89 8.76 -16.23
C TYR A 26 9.74 7.49 -16.13
N ALA A 27 10.99 7.57 -16.59
CA ALA A 27 11.95 6.51 -16.47
C ALA A 27 12.24 6.16 -15.00
N ALA A 28 12.50 7.18 -14.17
CA ALA A 28 12.73 7.02 -12.73
C ALA A 28 11.50 6.44 -12.02
N TYR A 29 10.29 6.81 -12.49
CA TYR A 29 9.08 6.27 -11.90
C TYR A 29 8.84 4.80 -12.27
N ALA A 30 9.15 4.40 -13.50
CA ALA A 30 9.10 2.99 -13.88
C ALA A 30 10.08 2.15 -13.05
N ASP A 31 11.32 2.66 -12.83
CA ASP A 31 12.32 2.02 -11.98
C ASP A 31 11.84 1.87 -10.53
N GLU A 32 11.16 2.91 -10.02
CA GLU A 32 10.59 2.89 -8.68
C GLU A 32 9.48 1.87 -8.55
N LYS A 33 8.53 1.81 -9.50
CA LYS A 33 7.41 0.87 -9.46
C LYS A 33 7.85 -0.59 -9.56
N TYR A 34 8.85 -0.87 -10.38
CA TYR A 34 9.46 -2.20 -10.41
C TYR A 34 10.07 -2.59 -9.06
N ARG A 35 10.89 -1.70 -8.48
CA ARG A 35 11.52 -1.92 -7.18
C ARG A 35 10.49 -2.05 -6.06
N HIS A 36 9.44 -1.20 -6.07
CA HIS A 36 8.33 -1.26 -5.12
C HIS A 36 7.62 -2.62 -5.15
N SER A 37 7.28 -3.15 -6.33
CA SER A 37 6.66 -4.48 -6.44
C SER A 37 7.51 -5.59 -5.80
N LEU A 38 8.85 -5.51 -5.93
CA LEU A 38 9.75 -6.46 -5.28
C LEU A 38 9.79 -6.27 -3.75
N GLN A 39 9.71 -5.03 -3.27
CA GLN A 39 9.64 -4.72 -1.83
C GLN A 39 8.32 -5.22 -1.22
N VAL A 40 7.21 -5.04 -1.94
CA VAL A 40 5.89 -5.56 -1.53
C VAL A 40 5.91 -7.09 -1.47
N LEU A 41 6.53 -7.76 -2.45
CA LEU A 41 6.73 -9.21 -2.37
C LEU A 41 7.57 -9.61 -1.15
N GLY A 42 8.60 -8.84 -0.80
CA GLY A 42 9.42 -9.04 0.40
C GLY A 42 8.59 -8.97 1.67
N ALA A 43 7.77 -7.93 1.81
CA ALA A 43 6.85 -7.76 2.95
C ALA A 43 5.77 -8.86 2.99
N GLY A 44 5.19 -9.21 1.84
CA GLY A 44 4.23 -10.30 1.74
C GLY A 44 4.81 -11.65 2.13
N ASN A 45 6.05 -11.96 1.74
CA ASN A 45 6.77 -13.16 2.17
C ASN A 45 6.97 -13.21 3.70
N PHE A 46 7.23 -12.04 4.31
CA PHE A 46 7.33 -11.97 5.77
C PHE A 46 5.98 -12.29 6.41
N ILE A 47 4.90 -11.67 5.96
CA ILE A 47 3.55 -11.90 6.48
C ILE A 47 3.16 -13.37 6.33
N ILE A 48 3.28 -13.95 5.13
CA ILE A 48 2.98 -15.38 4.87
C ILE A 48 3.73 -16.31 5.83
N ARG A 49 4.98 -16.00 6.14
CA ARG A 49 5.81 -16.83 7.02
C ARG A 49 5.43 -16.74 8.50
N HIS A 50 4.90 -15.61 8.96
CA HIS A 50 4.70 -15.32 10.37
C HIS A 50 3.24 -15.22 10.79
N GLU A 51 2.32 -15.11 9.83
CA GLU A 51 0.88 -15.05 10.13
C GLU A 51 0.31 -16.46 10.26
N PRO A 52 -0.31 -16.82 11.40
CA PRO A 52 -0.82 -18.16 11.64
C PRO A 52 -1.81 -18.68 10.59
N TRP A 53 -2.60 -17.80 9.98
CA TRP A 53 -3.56 -18.20 8.96
C TRP A 53 -2.90 -18.86 7.74
N PHE A 54 -1.68 -18.44 7.38
CA PHE A 54 -0.95 -19.06 6.26
C PHE A 54 -0.25 -20.36 6.64
N ALA A 55 -0.15 -20.67 7.95
CA ALA A 55 0.53 -21.88 8.41
C ALA A 55 -0.27 -23.13 7.98
N GLY A 56 0.39 -24.04 7.31
CA GLY A 56 -0.21 -25.30 6.86
C GLY A 56 -0.95 -25.23 5.52
N LEU A 57 -1.01 -24.06 4.88
CA LEU A 57 -1.51 -23.97 3.51
C LEU A 57 -0.53 -24.59 2.51
N GLY A 58 -1.06 -25.23 1.46
CA GLY A 58 -0.28 -25.90 0.43
C GLY A 58 0.62 -24.91 -0.36
N GLU A 59 1.74 -25.41 -0.88
CA GLU A 59 2.69 -24.61 -1.66
C GLU A 59 2.04 -23.92 -2.86
N GLU A 60 1.05 -24.55 -3.48
CA GLU A 60 0.31 -23.99 -4.61
C GLU A 60 -0.45 -22.71 -4.22
N PHE A 61 -1.13 -22.69 -3.06
CA PHE A 61 -1.81 -21.51 -2.56
C PHE A 61 -0.81 -20.41 -2.20
N VAL A 62 0.28 -20.76 -1.54
CA VAL A 62 1.34 -19.80 -1.17
C VAL A 62 1.95 -19.17 -2.42
N ASP A 63 2.17 -19.95 -3.48
CA ASP A 63 2.67 -19.46 -4.78
C ASP A 63 1.68 -18.51 -5.47
N LEU A 64 0.37 -18.84 -5.39
CA LEU A 64 -0.71 -17.98 -5.87
C LEU A 64 -0.77 -16.65 -5.09
N ALA A 65 -0.75 -16.70 -3.76
CA ALA A 65 -0.76 -15.51 -2.92
C ALA A 65 0.43 -14.59 -3.18
N LYS A 66 1.65 -15.16 -3.31
CA LYS A 66 2.85 -14.41 -3.68
C LYS A 66 2.75 -13.80 -5.08
N THR A 67 2.09 -14.49 -6.00
CA THR A 67 1.83 -13.98 -7.36
C THR A 67 0.94 -12.76 -7.31
N ALA A 68 -0.15 -12.81 -6.55
CA ALA A 68 -1.06 -11.67 -6.38
C ALA A 68 -0.34 -10.46 -5.74
N VAL A 69 0.47 -10.70 -4.71
CA VAL A 69 1.30 -9.66 -4.07
C VAL A 69 2.27 -9.02 -5.04
N LEU A 70 2.98 -9.82 -5.85
CA LEU A 70 3.98 -9.31 -6.81
C LEU A 70 3.35 -8.47 -7.91
N LEU A 71 2.16 -8.85 -8.38
CA LEU A 71 1.49 -8.24 -9.53
C LEU A 71 0.47 -7.15 -9.14
N HIS A 72 0.35 -6.79 -7.85
CA HIS A 72 -0.69 -5.88 -7.38
C HIS A 72 -0.72 -4.53 -8.13
N ASP A 73 0.44 -4.00 -8.47
CA ASP A 73 0.65 -2.70 -9.14
C ASP A 73 0.98 -2.85 -10.65
N ILE A 74 0.68 -4.01 -11.27
CA ILE A 74 1.10 -4.30 -12.66
C ILE A 74 0.61 -3.25 -13.68
N ALA A 75 -0.58 -2.67 -13.48
CA ALA A 75 -1.14 -1.65 -14.35
C ALA A 75 -0.54 -0.23 -14.13
N ARG A 76 0.34 -0.05 -13.14
CA ARG A 76 1.12 1.19 -13.01
C ARG A 76 2.02 1.43 -14.23
N PHE A 77 2.48 0.36 -14.87
CA PHE A 77 3.24 0.50 -16.12
C PHE A 77 2.36 1.00 -17.27
N ASP A 78 1.09 0.62 -17.32
CA ASP A 78 0.12 1.17 -18.27
C ASP A 78 -0.16 2.66 -17.96
N GLU A 79 -0.37 3.01 -16.70
CA GLU A 79 -0.55 4.39 -16.27
C GLU A 79 0.64 5.28 -16.66
N ILE A 80 1.87 4.82 -16.43
CA ILE A 80 3.10 5.53 -16.78
C ILE A 80 3.12 5.81 -18.29
N ARG A 81 2.84 4.80 -19.10
CA ARG A 81 2.82 4.93 -20.55
C ARG A 81 1.75 5.91 -21.05
N GLU A 82 0.53 5.80 -20.50
CA GLU A 82 -0.56 6.70 -20.86
C GLU A 82 -0.26 8.16 -20.47
N ARG A 83 0.29 8.39 -19.28
CA ARG A 83 0.69 9.72 -18.82
C ARG A 83 1.81 10.30 -19.70
N PHE A 84 2.80 9.50 -20.02
CA PHE A 84 3.89 9.90 -20.92
C PHE A 84 3.36 10.31 -22.31
N LEU A 85 2.35 9.61 -22.81
CA LEU A 85 1.69 9.91 -24.09
C LEU A 85 0.68 11.07 -23.98
N GLY A 86 0.55 11.71 -22.83
CA GLY A 86 -0.27 12.91 -22.63
C GLY A 86 -1.69 12.65 -22.14
N ALA A 87 -2.04 11.43 -21.74
CA ALA A 87 -3.34 11.15 -21.16
C ALA A 87 -3.56 11.96 -19.86
N LYS A 88 -4.75 12.54 -19.74
CA LYS A 88 -5.18 13.32 -18.58
C LYS A 88 -6.40 12.66 -17.94
N GLY A 89 -6.56 12.86 -16.63
CA GLY A 89 -7.70 12.32 -15.90
C GLY A 89 -7.32 11.19 -14.93
N PRO A 90 -8.27 10.66 -14.16
CA PRO A 90 -8.02 9.60 -13.21
C PRO A 90 -7.66 8.30 -13.94
N PHE A 91 -6.71 7.57 -13.39
CA PHE A 91 -6.38 6.19 -13.79
C PHE A 91 -6.46 5.32 -12.55
N ASP A 92 -7.37 4.37 -12.57
CA ASP A 92 -7.50 3.39 -11.49
C ASP A 92 -6.65 2.17 -11.81
N HIS A 93 -5.40 2.17 -11.31
CA HIS A 93 -4.45 1.09 -11.53
C HIS A 93 -4.90 -0.24 -10.91
N SER A 94 -5.67 -0.18 -9.83
CA SER A 94 -6.15 -1.39 -9.13
C SER A 94 -7.17 -2.11 -10.00
N VAL A 95 -8.18 -1.40 -10.49
CA VAL A 95 -9.18 -1.94 -11.42
C VAL A 95 -8.50 -2.41 -12.72
N ALA A 96 -7.68 -1.57 -13.33
CA ALA A 96 -6.97 -1.91 -14.57
C ALA A 96 -6.06 -3.13 -14.41
N GLY A 97 -5.41 -3.28 -13.25
CA GLY A 97 -4.56 -4.44 -12.93
C GLY A 97 -5.35 -5.73 -12.84
N GLY A 98 -6.46 -5.73 -12.12
CA GLY A 98 -7.36 -6.88 -12.03
C GLY A 98 -7.91 -7.31 -13.40
N GLU A 99 -8.35 -6.34 -14.21
CA GLU A 99 -8.87 -6.61 -15.55
C GLU A 99 -7.78 -7.09 -16.54
N LYS A 100 -6.57 -6.56 -16.42
CA LYS A 100 -5.42 -6.99 -17.22
C LYS A 100 -5.08 -8.44 -16.95
N LEU A 101 -4.98 -8.83 -15.69
CA LEU A 101 -4.61 -10.19 -15.29
C LEU A 101 -5.72 -11.20 -15.60
N ARG A 102 -6.98 -10.81 -15.52
CA ARG A 102 -8.13 -11.66 -15.90
C ARG A 102 -8.05 -12.18 -17.33
N LYS A 103 -7.45 -11.41 -18.24
CA LYS A 103 -7.27 -11.79 -19.64
C LYS A 103 -6.13 -12.78 -19.88
N ILE A 104 -5.30 -13.03 -18.88
CA ILE A 104 -4.16 -13.95 -18.94
C ILE A 104 -4.57 -15.24 -18.23
N PRO A 105 -4.76 -16.38 -18.94
CA PRO A 105 -5.29 -17.61 -18.33
C PRO A 105 -4.55 -18.08 -17.08
N LEU A 106 -3.23 -17.85 -17.02
CA LEU A 106 -2.40 -18.22 -15.87
C LEU A 106 -2.72 -17.40 -14.60
N TYR A 107 -3.25 -16.18 -14.75
CA TYR A 107 -3.49 -15.23 -13.64
C TYR A 107 -4.96 -14.84 -13.50
N GLY A 108 -5.86 -15.46 -14.26
CA GLY A 108 -7.30 -15.14 -14.26
C GLY A 108 -8.07 -15.67 -13.05
N ASP A 109 -7.42 -16.32 -12.10
CA ASP A 109 -8.05 -16.80 -10.85
C ASP A 109 -8.60 -15.62 -10.05
N VAL A 110 -9.82 -15.78 -9.55
CA VAL A 110 -10.51 -14.75 -8.74
C VAL A 110 -9.72 -14.38 -7.48
N ARG A 111 -8.94 -15.30 -6.92
CA ARG A 111 -8.05 -15.08 -5.76
C ARG A 111 -6.85 -14.18 -6.09
N ILE A 112 -6.58 -13.92 -7.38
CA ILE A 112 -5.57 -12.96 -7.85
C ILE A 112 -6.26 -11.68 -8.28
N THR A 113 -7.23 -11.77 -9.17
CA THR A 113 -7.78 -10.62 -9.90
C THR A 113 -8.62 -9.72 -9.01
N LEU A 114 -9.44 -10.28 -8.12
CA LEU A 114 -10.33 -9.50 -7.26
C LEU A 114 -9.59 -8.78 -6.12
N PRO A 115 -8.64 -9.40 -5.39
CA PRO A 115 -7.77 -8.68 -4.46
C PRO A 115 -6.97 -7.55 -5.11
N ILE A 116 -6.42 -7.76 -6.30
CA ILE A 116 -5.69 -6.73 -7.04
C ILE A 116 -6.62 -5.57 -7.43
N LYS A 117 -7.84 -5.87 -7.90
CA LYS A 117 -8.85 -4.87 -8.25
C LYS A 117 -9.17 -3.94 -7.07
N HIS A 118 -9.09 -4.42 -5.84
CA HIS A 118 -9.53 -3.68 -4.64
C HIS A 118 -8.43 -3.25 -3.69
N HIS A 119 -7.14 -3.57 -3.94
CA HIS A 119 -6.08 -3.28 -2.99
C HIS A 119 -5.92 -1.79 -2.65
N GLY A 120 -6.18 -0.89 -3.61
CA GLY A 120 -6.08 0.56 -3.46
C GLY A 120 -7.37 1.25 -2.98
N HIS A 121 -8.49 0.51 -2.84
CA HIS A 121 -9.79 1.06 -2.47
C HIS A 121 -10.07 0.97 -0.96
N LEU A 122 -11.15 1.65 -0.51
CA LEU A 122 -11.67 1.44 0.83
C LEU A 122 -12.18 0.00 0.95
N ILE A 123 -11.93 -0.62 2.09
CA ILE A 123 -12.33 -2.02 2.31
C ILE A 123 -13.85 -2.23 2.17
N GLY A 124 -14.65 -1.20 2.49
CA GLY A 124 -16.09 -1.23 2.33
C GLY A 124 -16.57 -1.34 0.88
N ASP A 125 -15.76 -0.95 -0.10
CA ASP A 125 -16.08 -1.07 -1.52
C ASP A 125 -15.86 -2.51 -2.00
N PHE A 126 -14.83 -3.20 -1.47
CA PHE A 126 -14.62 -4.63 -1.72
C PHE A 126 -15.80 -5.48 -1.24
N TYR A 127 -16.32 -5.24 -0.04
CA TYR A 127 -17.43 -5.99 0.51
C TYR A 127 -18.77 -5.76 -0.23
N LYS A 128 -18.85 -4.75 -1.09
CA LYS A 128 -20.00 -4.45 -1.95
C LYS A 128 -19.81 -4.90 -3.40
N ASP A 129 -18.60 -5.38 -3.74
CA ASP A 129 -18.33 -5.86 -5.10
C ASP A 129 -19.21 -7.04 -5.45
N GLU A 130 -19.87 -6.99 -6.60
CA GLU A 130 -20.83 -8.01 -7.04
C GLU A 130 -20.15 -9.37 -7.23
N GLU A 131 -18.92 -9.39 -7.74
CA GLU A 131 -18.15 -10.62 -7.94
C GLU A 131 -17.80 -11.27 -6.59
N TYR A 132 -17.36 -10.47 -5.60
CA TYR A 132 -17.12 -10.96 -4.24
C TYR A 132 -18.39 -11.49 -3.59
N CYS A 133 -19.50 -10.76 -3.71
CA CYS A 133 -20.78 -11.14 -3.16
C CYS A 133 -21.31 -12.45 -3.78
N ALA A 134 -21.02 -12.70 -5.05
CA ALA A 134 -21.44 -13.90 -5.78
C ALA A 134 -20.63 -15.16 -5.43
N ILE A 135 -19.51 -15.06 -4.73
CA ILE A 135 -18.73 -16.23 -4.28
C ILE A 135 -19.56 -17.00 -3.24
N ALA A 136 -20.06 -18.17 -3.64
CA ALA A 136 -20.86 -19.03 -2.78
C ALA A 136 -20.03 -19.96 -1.88
N ASP A 137 -18.83 -20.35 -2.34
CA ASP A 137 -17.90 -21.17 -1.56
C ASP A 137 -17.25 -20.33 -0.44
N PRO A 138 -17.50 -20.66 0.84
CA PRO A 138 -16.97 -19.88 1.96
C PRO A 138 -15.45 -19.98 2.07
N VAL A 139 -14.83 -21.08 1.65
CA VAL A 139 -13.36 -21.24 1.67
C VAL A 139 -12.75 -20.33 0.63
N LEU A 140 -13.24 -20.36 -0.60
CA LEU A 140 -12.79 -19.47 -1.66
C LEU A 140 -12.97 -17.99 -1.28
N LYS A 141 -14.10 -17.67 -0.66
CA LYS A 141 -14.42 -16.31 -0.21
C LYS A 141 -13.43 -15.82 0.84
N GLU A 142 -13.09 -16.67 1.81
CA GLU A 142 -12.07 -16.37 2.82
C GLU A 142 -10.69 -16.22 2.17
N GLU A 143 -10.29 -17.11 1.26
CA GLU A 143 -9.02 -17.04 0.55
C GLU A 143 -8.84 -15.71 -0.19
N VAL A 144 -9.88 -15.26 -0.92
CA VAL A 144 -9.89 -13.96 -1.63
C VAL A 144 -9.68 -12.80 -0.65
N GLU A 145 -10.42 -12.80 0.47
CA GLU A 145 -10.31 -11.77 1.51
C GLU A 145 -8.91 -11.74 2.12
N LYS A 146 -8.36 -12.90 2.48
CA LYS A 146 -7.03 -13.02 3.08
C LYS A 146 -5.92 -12.57 2.12
N ILE A 147 -6.04 -12.85 0.84
CA ILE A 147 -5.08 -12.36 -0.16
C ILE A 147 -5.22 -10.83 -0.32
N LEU A 148 -6.43 -10.28 -0.30
CA LEU A 148 -6.61 -8.82 -0.30
C LEU A 148 -5.92 -8.17 0.90
N PHE A 149 -6.12 -8.70 2.09
CA PHE A 149 -5.47 -8.20 3.31
C PHE A 149 -3.95 -8.32 3.23
N LEU A 150 -3.44 -9.43 2.68
CA LEU A 150 -2.01 -9.63 2.46
C LEU A 150 -1.41 -8.55 1.54
N ILE A 151 -2.05 -8.28 0.40
CA ILE A 151 -1.61 -7.23 -0.54
C ILE A 151 -1.63 -5.87 0.15
N ARG A 152 -2.74 -5.50 0.78
CA ARG A 152 -2.91 -4.20 1.44
C ARG A 152 -1.87 -3.95 2.52
N ASP A 153 -1.59 -4.94 3.36
CA ASP A 153 -0.61 -4.81 4.43
C ASP A 153 0.82 -4.76 3.87
N ALA A 154 1.15 -5.64 2.92
CA ALA A 154 2.46 -5.68 2.30
C ALA A 154 2.79 -4.38 1.55
N ASP A 155 1.83 -3.81 0.83
CA ASP A 155 1.95 -2.53 0.13
C ASP A 155 2.18 -1.37 1.11
N LYS A 156 1.40 -1.28 2.21
CA LYS A 156 1.61 -0.27 3.25
C LYS A 156 2.99 -0.37 3.88
N ILE A 157 3.44 -1.57 4.24
CA ILE A 157 4.76 -1.80 4.84
C ILE A 157 5.87 -1.37 3.87
N ALA A 158 5.76 -1.71 2.58
CA ALA A 158 6.72 -1.30 1.57
C ALA A 158 6.74 0.24 1.40
N ASN A 159 5.57 0.87 1.40
CA ASN A 159 5.45 2.33 1.34
C ASN A 159 6.02 3.01 2.59
N PHE A 160 5.83 2.47 3.80
CA PHE A 160 6.49 2.99 5.01
C PHE A 160 8.00 2.98 4.87
N ASN A 161 8.59 1.90 4.35
CA ASN A 161 10.02 1.82 4.10
C ASN A 161 10.49 2.87 3.09
N LEU A 162 9.73 3.08 2.00
CA LEU A 162 10.07 4.11 1.01
C LEU A 162 10.06 5.50 1.61
N MET A 163 9.06 5.86 2.41
CA MET A 163 8.97 7.14 3.09
C MET A 163 10.17 7.42 3.99
N MET A 164 10.75 6.37 4.57
CA MET A 164 11.83 6.48 5.55
C MET A 164 13.19 6.64 4.90
N TYR A 165 13.42 5.92 3.81
CA TYR A 165 14.73 5.81 3.18
C TYR A 165 14.85 6.61 1.88
N ASP A 166 13.75 6.91 1.20
CA ASP A 166 13.76 7.70 -0.03
C ASP A 166 12.89 8.97 0.09
N GLN A 167 13.48 10.03 0.58
CA GLN A 167 12.80 11.34 0.73
C GLN A 167 12.25 11.91 -0.59
N LYS A 168 12.63 11.35 -1.74
CA LYS A 168 12.09 11.72 -3.05
C LYS A 168 10.63 11.26 -3.22
N MET A 169 10.20 10.24 -2.48
CA MET A 169 8.81 9.78 -2.44
C MET A 169 7.85 10.80 -1.82
N LEU A 170 8.36 11.80 -1.12
CA LEU A 170 7.56 12.91 -0.59
C LEU A 170 7.10 13.88 -1.69
N VAL A 171 7.47 13.64 -2.94
CA VAL A 171 7.01 14.40 -4.09
C VAL A 171 6.18 13.48 -4.97
N PRO A 172 4.87 13.71 -5.12
CA PRO A 172 4.05 12.92 -6.03
C PRO A 172 4.60 13.07 -7.44
N LEU A 173 4.86 11.93 -8.06
CA LEU A 173 5.49 11.91 -9.39
C LEU A 173 4.51 12.30 -10.50
N PHE A 174 3.19 12.15 -10.26
CA PHE A 174 2.17 12.38 -11.29
C PHE A 174 1.14 13.44 -10.98
N VAL A 175 0.87 13.69 -9.72
CA VAL A 175 -0.06 14.75 -9.33
C VAL A 175 0.79 15.86 -8.74
N PRO A 176 1.02 16.96 -9.47
CA PRO A 176 1.58 18.13 -8.85
C PRO A 176 0.63 18.48 -7.71
N TYR A 177 1.18 18.55 -6.49
CA TYR A 177 0.39 19.07 -5.39
C TYR A 177 -0.10 20.46 -5.78
N PRO A 178 -1.37 20.77 -5.56
CA PRO A 178 -1.79 22.17 -5.55
C PRO A 178 -0.82 22.96 -4.66
N GLU A 179 -0.54 24.20 -5.01
CA GLU A 179 0.35 25.07 -4.21
C GLU A 179 -0.09 25.10 -2.73
N GLU A 180 -1.38 24.96 -2.49
CA GLU A 180 -1.98 24.85 -1.16
C GLU A 180 -1.54 23.62 -0.37
N VAL A 181 -1.24 22.50 -1.04
CA VAL A 181 -0.72 21.28 -0.38
C VAL A 181 0.78 21.40 -0.07
N SER A 182 1.48 22.26 -0.78
CA SER A 182 2.89 22.60 -0.47
C SER A 182 3.02 23.60 0.67
N ASP A 183 1.96 23.85 1.41
CA ASP A 183 1.84 24.90 2.41
C ASP A 183 2.98 24.90 3.42
N LYS A 184 3.56 26.07 3.56
CA LYS A 184 4.64 26.34 4.51
C LYS A 184 4.16 26.56 5.95
N ARG A 185 2.83 26.59 6.19
CA ARG A 185 2.25 26.82 7.53
C ARG A 185 2.50 25.70 8.49
N ARG A 186 2.92 24.53 8.01
CA ARG A 186 3.28 23.37 8.85
C ARG A 186 2.16 22.98 9.83
N ARG A 187 0.94 23.00 9.32
CA ARG A 187 -0.27 22.68 10.09
C ARG A 187 -0.96 21.45 9.56
N ILE A 188 -1.58 20.72 10.47
CA ILE A 188 -2.46 19.61 10.13
C ILE A 188 -3.90 20.13 10.10
N SER A 189 -4.63 19.81 9.02
CA SER A 189 -6.02 20.19 8.84
C SER A 189 -6.94 19.49 9.86
N ALA A 190 -7.96 20.19 10.35
CA ALA A 190 -8.88 19.65 11.35
C ALA A 190 -9.53 18.32 10.92
N GLY A 191 -9.97 18.23 9.65
CA GLY A 191 -10.60 17.01 9.13
C GLY A 191 -9.64 15.82 9.04
N VAL A 192 -8.33 16.07 8.86
CA VAL A 192 -7.28 15.03 8.89
C VAL A 192 -7.05 14.54 10.31
N LEU A 193 -7.00 15.47 11.29
CA LEU A 193 -6.92 15.10 12.71
C LEU A 193 -8.15 14.32 13.17
N GLU A 194 -9.34 14.67 12.67
CA GLU A 194 -10.57 13.96 13.01
C GLU A 194 -10.52 12.49 12.57
N ASP A 195 -10.09 12.20 11.33
CA ASP A 195 -9.93 10.83 10.86
C ASP A 195 -8.88 10.09 11.68
N PHE A 196 -7.75 10.74 11.96
CA PHE A 196 -6.67 10.16 12.76
C PHE A 196 -7.15 9.75 14.16
N TRP A 197 -7.85 10.63 14.89
CA TRP A 197 -8.36 10.34 16.23
C TRP A 197 -9.50 9.32 16.27
N ARG A 198 -10.13 9.06 15.12
CA ARG A 198 -11.07 7.96 14.93
C ARG A 198 -10.39 6.63 14.61
N HIS A 199 -9.07 6.59 14.58
CA HIS A 199 -8.27 5.44 14.18
C HIS A 199 -8.65 4.94 12.75
N GLN A 200 -8.78 5.87 11.83
CA GLN A 200 -9.13 5.60 10.44
C GLN A 200 -8.06 6.12 9.48
N PRO A 201 -7.84 5.47 8.34
CA PRO A 201 -7.04 6.05 7.28
C PRO A 201 -7.59 7.41 6.89
N VAL A 202 -6.71 8.40 6.74
CA VAL A 202 -7.09 9.76 6.34
C VAL A 202 -7.67 9.75 4.94
N ASP A 203 -8.84 10.38 4.77
CA ASP A 203 -9.43 10.62 3.46
C ASP A 203 -8.54 11.57 2.65
N ARG A 204 -8.00 11.10 1.54
CA ARG A 204 -7.13 11.89 0.65
C ARG A 204 -7.75 13.21 0.20
N ARG A 205 -9.07 13.30 0.13
CA ARG A 205 -9.81 14.53 -0.22
C ARG A 205 -9.69 15.62 0.84
N LYS A 206 -9.29 15.27 2.06
CA LYS A 206 -9.07 16.21 3.18
C LYS A 206 -7.65 16.76 3.24
N ILE A 207 -6.72 16.19 2.52
CA ILE A 207 -5.30 16.59 2.51
C ILE A 207 -5.16 17.96 1.84
N ARG A 208 -4.52 18.91 2.54
CA ARG A 208 -4.28 20.29 2.10
C ARG A 208 -2.83 20.73 2.29
N THR A 209 -2.08 20.05 3.14
CA THR A 209 -0.70 20.40 3.49
C THR A 209 0.22 19.19 3.44
N ARG A 210 1.53 19.41 3.47
CA ARG A 210 2.50 18.32 3.61
C ARG A 210 2.36 17.58 4.93
N ALA A 211 2.05 18.29 6.01
CA ALA A 211 1.80 17.67 7.31
C ALA A 211 0.57 16.76 7.25
N ASP A 212 -0.49 17.17 6.53
CA ASP A 212 -1.66 16.32 6.29
C ASP A 212 -1.29 15.02 5.56
N GLU A 213 -0.48 15.16 4.52
CA GLU A 213 -0.03 14.02 3.74
C GLU A 213 0.78 13.03 4.60
N MET A 214 1.72 13.55 5.38
CA MET A 214 2.55 12.72 6.25
C MET A 214 1.71 12.01 7.31
N LEU A 215 0.75 12.70 7.92
CA LEU A 215 -0.17 12.07 8.85
C LEU A 215 -1.11 11.08 8.15
N GLY A 216 -1.46 11.35 6.90
CA GLY A 216 -2.19 10.41 6.05
C GLY A 216 -1.46 9.07 5.91
N TYR A 217 -0.16 9.09 5.66
CA TYR A 217 0.65 7.86 5.61
C TYR A 217 0.72 7.18 6.98
N VAL A 218 0.96 7.94 8.07
CA VAL A 218 0.96 7.36 9.42
C VAL A 218 -0.37 6.67 9.72
N SER A 219 -1.49 7.25 9.30
CA SER A 219 -2.83 6.70 9.55
C SER A 219 -3.09 5.33 8.90
N TRP A 220 -2.28 4.94 7.91
CA TRP A 220 -2.39 3.61 7.32
C TRP A 220 -2.10 2.47 8.29
N ILE A 221 -1.44 2.75 9.42
CA ILE A 221 -1.24 1.77 10.49
C ILE A 221 -2.58 1.27 11.07
N TYR A 222 -3.60 2.14 11.05
CA TYR A 222 -4.95 1.81 11.53
C TYR A 222 -5.71 0.83 10.63
N ASP A 223 -5.24 0.68 9.38
CA ASP A 223 -5.82 -0.21 8.37
C ASP A 223 -4.95 -1.45 8.12
N LEU A 224 -4.04 -1.80 9.02
CA LEU A 224 -3.35 -3.09 9.00
C LEU A 224 -4.30 -4.21 9.41
N ASN A 225 -4.18 -5.37 8.78
CA ASN A 225 -5.10 -6.49 8.96
C ASN A 225 -4.49 -7.65 9.75
N TYR A 226 -3.16 -7.86 9.66
CA TYR A 226 -2.47 -8.98 10.28
C TYR A 226 -1.64 -8.56 11.49
N GLY A 227 -1.64 -9.42 12.53
CA GLY A 227 -0.79 -9.23 13.68
C GLY A 227 0.70 -9.25 13.34
N SER A 228 1.09 -10.10 12.39
CA SER A 228 2.47 -10.16 11.87
C SER A 228 2.90 -8.85 11.18
N SER A 229 1.99 -8.17 10.47
CA SER A 229 2.24 -6.84 9.87
C SER A 229 2.51 -5.78 10.93
N ALA A 230 1.68 -5.75 11.97
CA ALA A 230 1.84 -4.82 13.09
C ALA A 230 3.13 -5.11 13.88
N ALA A 231 3.43 -6.39 14.14
CA ALA A 231 4.67 -6.81 14.78
C ALA A 231 5.92 -6.38 13.98
N PHE A 232 5.86 -6.48 12.65
CA PHE A 232 6.91 -5.99 11.77
C PHE A 232 7.13 -4.48 11.93
N CYS A 233 6.06 -3.70 11.91
CA CYS A 233 6.13 -2.24 12.09
C CYS A 233 6.72 -1.85 13.46
N LEU A 234 6.32 -2.53 14.52
CA LEU A 234 6.85 -2.28 15.88
C LEU A 234 8.32 -2.69 15.97
N ARG A 235 8.69 -3.89 15.48
CA ARG A 235 10.07 -4.40 15.54
C ARG A 235 11.08 -3.52 14.81
N LEU A 236 10.69 -2.93 13.71
CA LEU A 236 11.52 -2.02 12.92
C LEU A 236 11.38 -0.56 13.35
N ASN A 237 10.62 -0.29 14.43
CA ASN A 237 10.36 1.04 14.93
C ASN A 237 9.78 2.00 13.87
N LEU A 238 9.00 1.47 12.91
CA LEU A 238 8.50 2.25 11.76
C LEU A 238 7.54 3.36 12.22
N VAL A 239 6.75 3.11 13.26
CA VAL A 239 5.81 4.12 13.80
C VAL A 239 6.57 5.36 14.26
N ASP A 240 7.59 5.18 15.11
CA ASP A 240 8.38 6.30 15.64
C ASP A 240 9.11 7.05 14.52
N MET A 241 9.70 6.30 13.60
CA MET A 241 10.40 6.89 12.45
C MET A 241 9.46 7.71 11.56
N MET A 242 8.21 7.26 11.33
CA MET A 242 7.21 8.04 10.59
C MET A 242 6.86 9.35 11.31
N PHE A 243 6.74 9.34 12.63
CA PHE A 243 6.54 10.56 13.40
C PHE A 243 7.75 11.49 13.40
N ASP A 244 8.97 10.97 13.35
CA ASP A 244 10.18 11.78 13.16
C ASP A 244 10.20 12.47 11.79
N VAL A 245 9.69 11.81 10.75
CA VAL A 245 9.47 12.44 9.44
C VAL A 245 8.37 13.49 9.51
N LEU A 246 7.21 13.18 10.12
CA LEU A 246 6.11 14.13 10.30
C LEU A 246 6.58 15.40 11.00
N GLN A 247 7.44 15.30 12.01
CA GLN A 247 7.95 16.46 12.76
C GLN A 247 8.73 17.46 11.90
N ARG A 248 9.23 17.03 10.73
CA ARG A 248 9.87 17.94 9.77
C ARG A 248 8.87 18.85 9.07
N PHE A 249 7.60 18.48 9.05
CA PHE A 249 6.53 19.18 8.36
C PHE A 249 5.47 19.77 9.33
N HIS A 250 5.54 19.43 10.61
CA HIS A 250 4.60 19.88 11.63
C HIS A 250 5.33 20.29 12.92
N ASP A 251 5.16 21.56 13.33
CA ASP A 251 5.96 22.17 14.39
C ASP A 251 5.44 21.92 15.80
N ASP A 252 4.20 21.41 15.96
CA ASP A 252 3.65 21.13 17.29
C ASP A 252 4.17 19.80 17.85
N SER A 253 5.29 19.88 18.58
CA SER A 253 5.91 18.70 19.21
C SER A 253 5.03 18.03 20.25
N GLY A 254 4.17 18.80 20.94
CA GLY A 254 3.23 18.29 21.95
C GLY A 254 2.15 17.41 21.30
N LEU A 255 1.56 17.90 20.21
CA LEU A 255 0.57 17.16 19.44
C LEU A 255 1.21 15.94 18.76
N ASN A 256 2.40 16.09 18.16
CA ASN A 256 3.12 14.97 17.56
C ASN A 256 3.41 13.86 18.58
N GLY A 257 3.86 14.23 19.79
CA GLY A 257 4.10 13.28 20.87
C GLY A 257 2.83 12.57 21.35
N LYS A 258 1.69 13.27 21.39
CA LYS A 258 0.39 12.66 21.72
C LYS A 258 -0.04 11.67 20.65
N MET A 259 0.03 12.05 19.37
CA MET A 259 -0.35 11.18 18.25
C MET A 259 0.55 9.94 18.18
N ARG A 260 1.86 10.08 18.41
CA ARG A 260 2.81 8.96 18.45
C ARG A 260 2.44 7.93 19.52
N ARG A 261 2.15 8.37 20.74
CA ARG A 261 1.71 7.47 21.82
C ARG A 261 0.41 6.78 21.48
N GLU A 262 -0.60 7.53 21.04
CA GLU A 262 -1.90 7.00 20.63
C GLU A 262 -1.77 5.89 19.58
N THR A 263 -0.97 6.13 18.55
CA THR A 263 -0.73 5.13 17.50
C THR A 263 -0.06 3.88 18.04
N GLY A 264 0.94 4.05 18.90
CA GLY A 264 1.64 2.91 19.51
C GLY A 264 0.72 2.11 20.44
N ASP A 265 -0.13 2.77 21.20
CA ASP A 265 -1.09 2.13 22.11
C ASP A 265 -2.17 1.39 21.31
N PHE A 266 -2.75 2.02 20.29
CA PHE A 266 -3.71 1.38 19.40
C PHE A 266 -3.17 0.08 18.79
N VAL A 267 -1.93 0.10 18.27
CA VAL A 267 -1.33 -1.09 17.64
C VAL A 267 -1.17 -2.20 18.67
N ARG A 268 -0.72 -1.87 19.87
CA ARG A 268 -0.56 -2.85 20.96
C ARG A 268 -1.89 -3.44 21.38
N GLU A 269 -2.90 -2.62 21.60
CA GLU A 269 -4.24 -3.06 22.03
C GLU A 269 -4.92 -3.92 20.95
N ARG A 270 -4.93 -3.44 19.71
CA ARG A 270 -5.61 -4.14 18.61
C ARG A 270 -5.04 -5.52 18.31
N PHE A 271 -3.72 -5.66 18.40
CA PHE A 271 -3.03 -6.91 18.05
C PHE A 271 -2.54 -7.71 19.27
N GLY A 272 -2.87 -7.29 20.49
CA GLY A 272 -2.56 -8.03 21.71
C GLY A 272 -1.08 -8.05 22.07
N PHE A 273 -0.30 -7.02 21.71
CA PHE A 273 1.11 -6.94 22.09
C PHE A 273 1.26 -6.39 23.53
N SER A 274 2.05 -7.10 24.34
CA SER A 274 2.41 -6.58 25.66
C SER A 274 3.20 -5.27 25.55
N PRO A 275 3.00 -4.32 26.48
CA PRO A 275 3.83 -3.11 26.52
C PRO A 275 5.31 -3.50 26.61
N LEU A 276 6.16 -2.78 25.89
CA LEU A 276 7.61 -2.90 26.08
C LEU A 276 7.93 -2.48 27.54
N PRO A 277 8.81 -3.21 28.26
CA PRO A 277 9.25 -2.76 29.56
C PRO A 277 9.82 -1.33 29.42
N GLN A 278 9.31 -0.42 30.28
CA GLN A 278 9.85 0.94 30.33
C GLN A 278 11.30 0.84 30.82
N SER A 279 12.23 1.22 29.92
CA SER A 279 13.67 1.29 30.23
C SER A 279 14.02 2.51 31.08
#